data_79cd75cc0cea74c6ce25bed2c955c52a
#
_entry.id   79cd75cc0cea74c6ce25bed2c955c52a
#
_cell.length_a   1.000
_cell.length_b   1.000
_cell.length_c   1.000
_cell.angle_alpha   90.00
_cell.angle_beta   90.00
_cell.angle_gamma   90.00
#
_symmetry.space_group_name_H-M   'P 1'
#
loop_
_entity.id
_entity.type
_entity.pdbx_description
1 polymer ?
#
loop_
_entity_poly.entity_id
_entity_poly.type
_entity_poly.pdbx_seq_one_letter_code
_entity_poly.pdbx_strand_id
1 'polypeptide(L)'
;MKFLELNKKRHATKHFNEKAVDFKDVRTAIEIAQLDPSAHNIQPWKFVLVKDKKAVLAEDLPALNKDQVEGAQYVIALFTDTDLVQRARKIARIGSKNLPDDMIGYFMETLPARFADFDEQTKGEYLALNAGLVAMNLVLALTDQGISSNIILGFDKTRTNTILDIDERFRPELLITVGYTDEKIEPSYRLPVDEIIEER
;
A
#
# COMPACT_ATOMS: atom_id res chain seq x y z
N MET A 1 11.11 -16.57 8.55
CA MET A 1 10.38 -16.60 9.86
C MET A 1 9.12 -17.44 9.72
N LYS A 2 8.58 -18.07 10.80
CA LYS A 2 7.24 -18.69 10.73
C LYS A 2 6.17 -17.60 10.65
N PHE A 3 5.10 -17.81 9.90
CA PHE A 3 4.07 -16.79 9.63
C PHE A 3 3.46 -16.20 10.91
N LEU A 4 3.16 -17.05 11.92
CA LEU A 4 2.66 -16.59 13.21
C LEU A 4 3.67 -15.64 13.91
N GLU A 5 4.94 -15.97 13.89
CA GLU A 5 5.99 -15.15 14.53
C GLU A 5 6.20 -13.82 13.78
N LEU A 6 6.07 -13.84 12.46
CA LEU A 6 6.11 -12.64 11.64
C LEU A 6 4.96 -11.68 12.03
N ASN A 7 3.74 -12.20 12.16
CA ASN A 7 2.58 -11.40 12.56
C ASN A 7 2.70 -10.85 13.98
N LYS A 8 3.29 -11.61 14.92
CA LYS A 8 3.57 -11.13 16.28
C LYS A 8 4.64 -10.04 16.29
N LYS A 9 5.64 -10.14 15.41
CA LYS A 9 6.72 -9.16 15.31
C LYS A 9 6.28 -7.86 14.64
N ARG A 10 5.34 -7.91 13.69
CA ARG A 10 4.83 -6.72 13.02
C ARG A 10 4.04 -5.84 13.99
N HIS A 11 4.44 -4.59 14.11
CA HIS A 11 3.77 -3.57 14.93
C HIS A 11 3.80 -2.20 14.24
N ALA A 12 3.07 -1.24 14.79
CA ALA A 12 3.06 0.15 14.33
C ALA A 12 4.20 0.91 15.04
N THR A 13 5.29 1.16 14.32
CA THR A 13 6.46 1.88 14.85
C THR A 13 6.21 3.38 14.87
N LYS A 14 6.45 4.01 16.02
CA LYS A 14 6.21 5.44 16.20
C LYS A 14 7.50 6.26 16.08
N HIS A 15 8.63 5.73 16.51
CA HIS A 15 9.92 6.41 16.47
C HIS A 15 10.94 5.56 15.74
N PHE A 16 11.68 6.20 14.86
CA PHE A 16 12.72 5.58 14.07
C PHE A 16 14.09 6.09 14.51
N ASN A 17 15.09 5.22 14.43
CA ASN A 17 16.49 5.59 14.65
C ASN A 17 17.15 6.05 13.33
N GLU A 18 18.39 6.52 13.43
CA GLU A 18 19.13 7.07 12.28
C GLU A 18 19.75 5.98 11.37
N LYS A 19 19.58 4.71 11.68
CA LYS A 19 20.12 3.63 10.85
C LYS A 19 19.52 3.68 9.45
N ALA A 20 20.39 3.77 8.45
CA ALA A 20 19.97 3.85 7.06
C ALA A 20 19.31 2.53 6.60
N VAL A 21 18.18 2.66 5.90
CA VAL A 21 17.53 1.56 5.18
C VAL A 21 18.05 1.55 3.75
N ASP A 22 18.51 0.40 3.27
CA ASP A 22 18.91 0.25 1.86
C ASP A 22 17.69 0.28 0.96
N PHE A 23 17.76 1.07 -0.11
CA PHE A 23 16.71 1.11 -1.14
C PHE A 23 16.43 -0.27 -1.74
N LYS A 24 17.46 -1.11 -1.85
CA LYS A 24 17.32 -2.48 -2.34
C LYS A 24 16.36 -3.32 -1.46
N ASP A 25 16.42 -3.15 -0.15
CA ASP A 25 15.55 -3.89 0.78
C ASP A 25 14.09 -3.42 0.66
N VAL A 26 13.87 -2.10 0.54
CA VAL A 26 12.54 -1.55 0.28
C VAL A 26 11.99 -2.04 -1.06
N ARG A 27 12.82 -2.07 -2.10
CA ARG A 27 12.45 -2.60 -3.41
C ARG A 27 12.07 -4.08 -3.33
N THR A 28 12.85 -4.89 -2.64
CA THR A 28 12.55 -6.32 -2.42
C THR A 28 11.23 -6.51 -1.69
N ALA A 29 10.94 -5.68 -0.67
CA ALA A 29 9.65 -5.73 0.01
C ALA A 29 8.47 -5.40 -0.93
N ILE A 30 8.64 -4.43 -1.84
CA ILE A 30 7.63 -4.11 -2.86
C ILE A 30 7.48 -5.27 -3.87
N GLU A 31 8.57 -5.91 -4.27
CA GLU A 31 8.57 -7.08 -5.16
C GLU A 31 7.82 -8.28 -4.53
N ILE A 32 7.91 -8.45 -3.22
CA ILE A 32 7.11 -9.44 -2.48
C ILE A 32 5.64 -8.99 -2.42
N ALA A 33 5.38 -7.74 -2.07
CA ALA A 33 4.04 -7.20 -1.94
C ALA A 33 3.23 -7.28 -3.25
N GLN A 34 3.86 -7.07 -4.40
CA GLN A 34 3.17 -7.17 -5.69
C GLN A 34 2.69 -8.59 -6.06
N LEU A 35 3.09 -9.62 -5.29
CA LEU A 35 2.55 -10.98 -5.44
C LEU A 35 1.16 -11.13 -4.84
N ASP A 36 0.66 -10.11 -4.15
CA ASP A 36 -0.68 -10.12 -3.58
C ASP A 36 -1.77 -10.25 -4.66
N PRO A 37 -2.83 -10.98 -4.35
CA PRO A 37 -3.99 -11.00 -5.19
C PRO A 37 -4.65 -9.61 -5.22
N SER A 38 -5.23 -9.28 -6.36
CA SER A 38 -6.17 -8.17 -6.48
C SER A 38 -7.43 -8.62 -7.19
N ALA A 39 -8.55 -7.97 -6.92
CA ALA A 39 -9.78 -8.31 -7.61
C ALA A 39 -9.57 -8.22 -9.13
N HIS A 40 -9.89 -9.30 -9.84
CA HIS A 40 -9.64 -9.48 -11.28
C HIS A 40 -8.15 -9.35 -11.68
N ASN A 41 -7.21 -9.50 -10.77
CA ASN A 41 -5.77 -9.30 -11.01
C ASN A 41 -5.44 -7.94 -11.66
N ILE A 42 -6.22 -6.89 -11.28
CA ILE A 42 -6.10 -5.55 -11.87
C ILE A 42 -4.88 -4.77 -11.34
N GLN A 43 -4.35 -5.16 -10.17
CA GLN A 43 -3.14 -4.59 -9.58
C GLN A 43 -3.15 -3.04 -9.62
N PRO A 44 -4.15 -2.36 -9.04
CA PRO A 44 -4.37 -0.93 -9.29
C PRO A 44 -3.37 -0.02 -8.56
N TRP A 45 -2.47 -0.58 -7.81
CA TRP A 45 -1.53 0.13 -6.95
C TRP A 45 -0.37 0.79 -7.70
N LYS A 46 0.11 1.90 -7.12
CA LYS A 46 1.35 2.58 -7.45
C LYS A 46 2.05 2.99 -6.15
N PHE A 47 3.30 2.59 -5.99
CA PHE A 47 4.14 2.98 -4.86
C PHE A 47 5.01 4.17 -5.24
N VAL A 48 5.01 5.21 -4.40
CA VAL A 48 5.87 6.38 -4.53
C VAL A 48 6.75 6.46 -3.30
N LEU A 49 8.05 6.31 -3.47
CA LEU A 49 9.02 6.44 -2.39
C LEU A 49 9.36 7.91 -2.20
N VAL A 50 9.02 8.44 -1.02
CA VAL A 50 9.25 9.83 -0.65
C VAL A 50 10.46 9.87 0.29
N LYS A 51 11.50 10.59 -0.12
CA LYS A 51 12.69 10.83 0.67
C LYS A 51 12.84 12.32 0.99
N ASP A 52 12.98 13.15 -0.02
CA ASP A 52 13.32 14.56 0.14
C ASP A 52 12.11 15.47 0.42
N LYS A 53 10.89 15.01 0.11
CA LYS A 53 9.64 15.78 0.31
C LYS A 53 8.90 15.40 1.61
N LYS A 54 9.52 14.65 2.53
CA LYS A 54 8.88 14.21 3.78
C LYS A 54 8.42 15.38 4.64
N ALA A 55 9.25 16.40 4.81
CA ALA A 55 8.92 17.56 5.63
C ALA A 55 7.67 18.29 5.11
N VAL A 56 7.58 18.51 3.78
CA VAL A 56 6.40 19.14 3.16
C VAL A 56 5.16 18.27 3.30
N LEU A 57 5.32 16.95 3.12
CA LEU A 57 4.22 16.00 3.30
C LEU A 57 3.72 15.96 4.76
N ALA A 58 4.60 16.25 5.71
CA ALA A 58 4.31 16.24 7.14
C ALA A 58 3.63 17.52 7.67
N GLU A 59 3.66 18.64 6.94
CA GLU A 59 3.18 19.94 7.40
C GLU A 59 1.72 19.90 7.89
N ASP A 60 0.84 19.21 7.18
CA ASP A 60 -0.58 19.15 7.46
C ASP A 60 -1.00 17.90 8.27
N LEU A 61 -0.02 17.13 8.76
CA LEU A 61 -0.31 15.94 9.55
C LEU A 61 -0.60 16.29 11.02
N PRO A 62 -1.46 15.51 11.69
CA PRO A 62 -1.52 15.55 13.16
C PRO A 62 -0.12 15.32 13.76
N ALA A 63 0.19 16.00 14.87
CA ALA A 63 1.54 16.02 15.47
C ALA A 63 2.17 14.62 15.59
N LEU A 64 1.41 13.63 16.07
CA LEU A 64 1.88 12.25 16.20
C LEU A 64 2.33 11.63 14.84
N ASN A 65 1.62 11.92 13.76
CA ASN A 65 1.95 11.40 12.43
C ASN A 65 3.09 12.20 11.79
N LYS A 66 3.19 13.49 12.11
CA LYS A 66 4.27 14.37 11.66
C LYS A 66 5.63 13.83 12.08
N ASP A 67 5.82 13.60 13.38
CA ASP A 67 7.06 13.09 13.94
C ASP A 67 7.46 11.74 13.31
N GLN A 68 6.48 10.87 13.04
CA GLN A 68 6.72 9.59 12.38
C GLN A 68 7.21 9.74 10.92
N VAL A 69 6.60 10.67 10.17
CA VAL A 69 6.96 10.92 8.77
C VAL A 69 8.34 11.58 8.68
N GLU A 70 8.63 12.56 9.53
CA GLU A 70 9.92 13.23 9.55
C GLU A 70 11.06 12.31 9.99
N GLY A 71 10.83 11.48 11.02
CA GLY A 71 11.82 10.56 11.56
C GLY A 71 12.09 9.31 10.71
N ALA A 72 11.15 8.91 9.83
CA ALA A 72 11.33 7.74 8.99
C ALA A 72 12.45 7.91 7.95
N GLN A 73 13.12 6.82 7.58
CA GLN A 73 14.11 6.84 6.49
C GLN A 73 13.44 7.03 5.12
N TYR A 74 12.31 6.37 4.91
CA TYR A 74 11.45 6.54 3.75
C TYR A 74 9.99 6.69 4.18
N VAL A 75 9.21 7.36 3.35
CA VAL A 75 7.74 7.25 3.37
C VAL A 75 7.33 6.66 2.02
N ILE A 76 6.55 5.60 2.05
CA ILE A 76 5.94 5.04 0.86
C ILE A 76 4.52 5.56 0.79
N ALA A 77 4.22 6.42 -0.18
CA ALA A 77 2.86 6.81 -0.48
C ALA A 77 2.26 5.78 -1.45
N LEU A 78 1.20 5.12 -1.00
CA LEU A 78 0.46 4.15 -1.80
C LEU A 78 -0.71 4.84 -2.48
N PHE A 79 -0.72 4.79 -3.79
CA PHE A 79 -1.78 5.29 -4.64
C PHE A 79 -2.49 4.15 -5.36
N THR A 80 -3.71 4.41 -5.81
CA THR A 80 -4.44 3.54 -6.73
C THR A 80 -4.82 4.28 -8.00
N ASP A 81 -4.77 3.57 -9.12
CA ASP A 81 -5.12 4.04 -10.45
C ASP A 81 -6.64 4.08 -10.61
N THR A 82 -7.24 5.26 -10.72
CA THR A 82 -8.70 5.42 -10.85
C THR A 82 -9.21 5.10 -12.25
N ASP A 83 -8.35 5.10 -13.26
CA ASP A 83 -8.69 4.68 -14.63
C ASP A 83 -8.53 3.16 -14.79
N LEU A 84 -9.47 2.43 -14.19
CA LEU A 84 -9.49 0.96 -14.22
C LEU A 84 -9.64 0.41 -15.65
N VAL A 85 -10.30 1.15 -16.53
CA VAL A 85 -10.47 0.78 -17.95
C VAL A 85 -9.12 0.73 -18.65
N GLN A 86 -8.34 1.82 -18.54
CA GLN A 86 -7.01 1.87 -19.14
C GLN A 86 -6.04 0.90 -18.44
N ARG A 87 -6.23 0.69 -17.13
CA ARG A 87 -5.43 -0.26 -16.36
C ARG A 87 -5.61 -1.68 -16.89
N ALA A 88 -6.85 -2.13 -17.10
CA ALA A 88 -7.15 -3.44 -17.67
C ALA A 88 -6.51 -3.62 -19.05
N ARG A 89 -6.70 -2.65 -19.95
CA ARG A 89 -6.09 -2.66 -21.28
C ARG A 89 -4.56 -2.66 -21.25
N LYS A 90 -3.96 -1.97 -20.26
CA LYS A 90 -2.51 -1.98 -20.06
C LYS A 90 -2.01 -3.37 -19.68
N ILE A 91 -2.72 -4.07 -18.78
CA ILE A 91 -2.38 -5.45 -18.39
C ILE A 91 -2.43 -6.39 -19.60
N ALA A 92 -3.48 -6.32 -20.40
CA ALA A 92 -3.58 -7.12 -21.65
C ALA A 92 -2.39 -6.87 -22.57
N ARG A 93 -2.02 -5.60 -22.80
CA ARG A 93 -0.90 -5.25 -23.70
C ARG A 93 0.45 -5.72 -23.18
N ILE A 94 0.74 -5.52 -21.88
CA ILE A 94 2.02 -5.96 -21.29
C ILE A 94 2.06 -7.47 -21.17
N GLY A 95 0.94 -8.09 -20.80
CA GLY A 95 0.82 -9.52 -20.57
C GLY A 95 0.63 -10.36 -21.86
N SER A 96 0.47 -9.72 -23.02
CA SER A 96 0.11 -10.39 -24.29
C SER A 96 1.00 -11.57 -24.69
N LYS A 97 2.25 -11.62 -24.22
CA LYS A 97 3.17 -12.74 -24.46
C LYS A 97 3.02 -13.90 -23.47
N ASN A 98 2.34 -13.68 -22.35
CA ASN A 98 2.29 -14.60 -21.21
C ASN A 98 0.87 -14.97 -20.78
N LEU A 99 -0.14 -14.27 -21.31
CA LEU A 99 -1.56 -14.51 -21.01
C LEU A 99 -2.19 -15.33 -22.15
N PRO A 100 -3.09 -16.28 -21.82
CA PRO A 100 -3.95 -16.93 -22.81
C PRO A 100 -4.82 -15.92 -23.57
N ASP A 101 -5.21 -16.23 -24.80
CA ASP A 101 -5.98 -15.32 -25.68
C ASP A 101 -7.34 -14.93 -25.09
N ASP A 102 -8.02 -15.83 -24.42
CA ASP A 102 -9.29 -15.58 -23.72
C ASP A 102 -9.11 -14.58 -22.57
N MET A 103 -8.01 -14.64 -21.85
CA MET A 103 -7.66 -13.67 -20.83
C MET A 103 -7.32 -12.30 -21.43
N ILE A 104 -6.66 -12.26 -22.57
CA ILE A 104 -6.40 -11.00 -23.28
C ILE A 104 -7.73 -10.36 -23.68
N GLY A 105 -8.65 -11.11 -24.28
CA GLY A 105 -10.00 -10.64 -24.60
C GLY A 105 -10.76 -10.13 -23.37
N TYR A 106 -10.69 -10.87 -22.27
CA TYR A 106 -11.31 -10.46 -20.99
C TYR A 106 -10.81 -9.09 -20.51
N PHE A 107 -9.50 -8.87 -20.51
CA PHE A 107 -8.90 -7.58 -20.09
C PHE A 107 -9.09 -6.46 -21.11
N MET A 108 -9.27 -6.76 -22.38
CA MET A 108 -9.44 -5.74 -23.42
C MET A 108 -10.89 -5.25 -23.55
N GLU A 109 -11.88 -6.09 -23.27
CA GLU A 109 -13.29 -5.86 -23.58
C GLU A 109 -14.20 -6.02 -22.36
N THR A 110 -14.24 -7.21 -21.75
CA THR A 110 -15.21 -7.55 -20.71
C THR A 110 -14.99 -6.74 -19.43
N LEU A 111 -13.77 -6.71 -18.94
CA LEU A 111 -13.43 -6.02 -17.71
C LEU A 111 -13.51 -4.49 -17.83
N PRO A 112 -13.05 -3.86 -18.93
CA PRO A 112 -13.30 -2.44 -19.19
C PRO A 112 -14.76 -2.05 -19.20
N ALA A 113 -15.64 -2.84 -19.85
CA ALA A 113 -17.07 -2.59 -19.86
C ALA A 113 -17.66 -2.60 -18.44
N ARG A 114 -17.30 -3.62 -17.63
CA ARG A 114 -17.73 -3.70 -16.23
C ARG A 114 -17.24 -2.52 -15.38
N PHE A 115 -16.00 -2.06 -15.56
CA PHE A 115 -15.47 -0.91 -14.81
C PHE A 115 -16.09 0.42 -15.23
N ALA A 116 -16.57 0.54 -16.47
CA ALA A 116 -17.28 1.72 -16.93
C ALA A 116 -18.63 1.95 -16.19
N ASP A 117 -19.21 0.88 -15.65
CA ASP A 117 -20.47 0.91 -14.88
C ASP A 117 -20.27 1.26 -13.40
N PHE A 118 -19.01 1.36 -12.92
CA PHE A 118 -18.74 1.71 -11.52
C PHE A 118 -19.05 3.20 -11.29
N ASP A 119 -19.93 3.47 -10.31
CA ASP A 119 -20.00 4.80 -9.74
C ASP A 119 -18.77 5.14 -8.89
N GLU A 120 -18.62 6.39 -8.49
CA GLU A 120 -17.46 6.85 -7.73
C GLU A 120 -17.32 6.17 -6.36
N GLN A 121 -18.44 5.84 -5.71
CA GLN A 121 -18.42 5.13 -4.43
C GLN A 121 -17.91 3.70 -4.60
N THR A 122 -18.52 2.94 -5.52
CA THR A 122 -18.13 1.55 -5.84
C THR A 122 -16.65 1.48 -6.25
N LYS A 123 -16.23 2.41 -7.11
CA LYS A 123 -14.83 2.52 -7.52
C LYS A 123 -13.93 2.79 -6.32
N GLY A 124 -14.33 3.74 -5.45
CA GLY A 124 -13.60 4.11 -4.25
C GLY A 124 -13.41 2.94 -3.29
N GLU A 125 -14.45 2.20 -3.00
CA GLU A 125 -14.42 1.03 -2.14
C GLU A 125 -13.57 -0.10 -2.74
N TYR A 126 -13.74 -0.37 -4.04
CA TYR A 126 -12.95 -1.35 -4.78
C TYR A 126 -11.44 -1.05 -4.71
N LEU A 127 -11.05 0.20 -4.94
CA LEU A 127 -9.65 0.62 -4.91
C LEU A 127 -9.06 0.55 -3.49
N ALA A 128 -9.80 1.00 -2.47
CA ALA A 128 -9.35 0.98 -1.08
C ALA A 128 -9.13 -0.45 -0.56
N LEU A 129 -10.02 -1.41 -0.90
CA LEU A 129 -9.85 -2.82 -0.55
C LEU A 129 -8.56 -3.40 -1.16
N ASN A 130 -8.32 -3.16 -2.45
CA ASN A 130 -7.11 -3.64 -3.11
C ASN A 130 -5.84 -2.99 -2.53
N ALA A 131 -5.89 -1.71 -2.16
CA ALA A 131 -4.79 -1.03 -1.48
C ALA A 131 -4.49 -1.64 -0.11
N GLY A 132 -5.53 -1.99 0.66
CA GLY A 132 -5.38 -2.64 1.97
C GLY A 132 -4.69 -4.00 1.89
N LEU A 133 -5.02 -4.82 0.88
CA LEU A 133 -4.38 -6.11 0.64
C LEU A 133 -2.87 -5.94 0.44
N VAL A 134 -2.47 -5.18 -0.56
CA VAL A 134 -1.05 -5.00 -0.89
C VAL A 134 -0.26 -4.27 0.20
N ALA A 135 -0.90 -3.34 0.92
CA ALA A 135 -0.27 -2.64 2.04
C ALA A 135 0.08 -3.58 3.18
N MET A 136 -0.83 -4.52 3.53
CA MET A 136 -0.56 -5.49 4.60
C MET A 136 0.60 -6.41 4.25
N ASN A 137 0.64 -6.93 3.02
CA ASN A 137 1.77 -7.77 2.58
C ASN A 137 3.09 -6.99 2.55
N LEU A 138 3.07 -5.72 2.12
CA LEU A 138 4.26 -4.86 2.14
C LEU A 138 4.83 -4.70 3.55
N VAL A 139 4.00 -4.40 4.54
CA VAL A 139 4.49 -4.25 5.92
C VAL A 139 4.96 -5.56 6.54
N LEU A 140 4.40 -6.71 6.14
CA LEU A 140 4.91 -8.02 6.51
C LEU A 140 6.27 -8.31 5.85
N ALA A 141 6.43 -8.00 4.56
CA ALA A 141 7.68 -8.16 3.84
C ALA A 141 8.82 -7.29 4.43
N LEU A 142 8.51 -6.04 4.80
CA LEU A 142 9.45 -5.17 5.53
C LEU A 142 9.81 -5.78 6.88
N THR A 143 8.83 -6.26 7.64
CA THR A 143 9.05 -6.88 8.96
C THR A 143 9.92 -8.14 8.87
N ASP A 144 9.74 -8.97 7.83
CA ASP A 144 10.55 -10.18 7.61
C ASP A 144 12.03 -9.84 7.35
N GLN A 145 12.29 -8.71 6.72
CA GLN A 145 13.63 -8.16 6.52
C GLN A 145 14.18 -7.40 7.75
N GLY A 146 13.41 -7.34 8.85
CA GLY A 146 13.80 -6.64 10.07
C GLY A 146 13.63 -5.12 9.99
N ILE A 147 12.90 -4.62 9.00
CA ILE A 147 12.59 -3.22 8.82
C ILE A 147 11.23 -2.91 9.48
N SER A 148 11.19 -1.87 10.27
CA SER A 148 10.00 -1.41 10.97
C SER A 148 9.17 -0.46 10.12
N SER A 149 7.85 -0.45 10.33
CA SER A 149 6.96 0.40 9.56
C SER A 149 5.69 0.79 10.33
N ASN A 150 5.00 1.83 9.87
CA ASN A 150 3.67 2.17 10.32
C ASN A 150 2.79 2.62 9.14
N ILE A 151 1.52 2.20 9.14
CA ILE A 151 0.51 2.65 8.17
C ILE A 151 -0.20 3.87 8.74
N ILE A 152 -0.28 4.95 7.96
CA ILE A 152 -0.94 6.20 8.29
C ILE A 152 -2.09 6.42 7.31
N LEU A 153 -3.33 6.53 7.84
CA LEU A 153 -4.53 6.86 7.07
C LEU A 153 -4.96 8.32 7.24
N GLY A 154 -4.55 8.95 8.35
CA GLY A 154 -4.88 10.33 8.68
C GLY A 154 -3.89 11.33 8.07
N PHE A 155 -4.09 11.68 6.79
CA PHE A 155 -3.30 12.71 6.07
C PHE A 155 -4.20 13.42 5.05
N ASP A 156 -3.76 14.59 4.56
CA ASP A 156 -4.49 15.33 3.52
C ASP A 156 -4.28 14.68 2.14
N LYS A 157 -5.25 13.91 1.72
CA LYS A 157 -5.23 13.25 0.41
C LYS A 157 -5.31 14.24 -0.76
N THR A 158 -5.94 15.41 -0.57
CA THR A 158 -6.16 16.36 -1.66
C THR A 158 -4.87 17.07 -2.08
N ARG A 159 -3.95 17.30 -1.14
CA ARG A 159 -2.65 17.95 -1.40
C ARG A 159 -1.54 16.99 -1.80
N THR A 160 -1.71 15.70 -1.49
CA THR A 160 -0.63 14.70 -1.68
C THR A 160 -0.17 14.60 -3.13
N ASN A 161 -1.10 14.62 -4.10
CA ASN A 161 -0.75 14.58 -5.53
C ASN A 161 0.12 15.77 -5.93
N THR A 162 -0.26 16.99 -5.53
CA THR A 162 0.50 18.21 -5.81
C THR A 162 1.87 18.18 -5.15
N ILE A 163 1.96 17.82 -3.87
CA ILE A 163 3.23 17.74 -3.13
C ILE A 163 4.21 16.76 -3.79
N LEU A 164 3.70 15.61 -4.23
CA LEU A 164 4.52 14.54 -4.78
C LEU A 164 4.66 14.60 -6.30
N ASP A 165 4.01 15.56 -6.97
CA ASP A 165 3.99 15.71 -8.43
C ASP A 165 3.46 14.42 -9.11
N ILE A 166 2.33 13.93 -8.61
CA ILE A 166 1.65 12.73 -9.10
C ILE A 166 0.33 13.13 -9.78
N ASP A 167 0.11 12.61 -10.99
CA ASP A 167 -1.10 12.80 -11.76
C ASP A 167 -2.35 12.49 -10.92
N GLU A 168 -3.38 13.36 -11.00
CA GLU A 168 -4.66 13.25 -10.26
C GLU A 168 -5.43 11.95 -10.58
N ARG A 169 -5.12 11.29 -11.67
CA ARG A 169 -5.58 9.92 -11.97
C ARG A 169 -5.25 8.94 -10.84
N PHE A 170 -4.16 9.16 -10.11
CA PHE A 170 -3.78 8.31 -9.01
C PHE A 170 -4.32 8.85 -7.69
N ARG A 171 -5.21 8.09 -7.05
CA ARG A 171 -5.80 8.43 -5.76
C ARG A 171 -4.87 8.00 -4.61
N PRO A 172 -4.49 8.92 -3.70
CA PRO A 172 -3.71 8.55 -2.53
C PRO A 172 -4.57 7.71 -1.57
N GLU A 173 -4.06 6.57 -1.11
CA GLU A 173 -4.78 5.68 -0.19
C GLU A 173 -4.24 5.77 1.23
N LEU A 174 -2.95 5.60 1.40
CA LEU A 174 -2.28 5.59 2.68
C LEU A 174 -0.80 5.93 2.55
N LEU A 175 -0.18 6.30 3.67
CA LEU A 175 1.27 6.44 3.78
C LEU A 175 1.82 5.30 4.64
N ILE A 176 3.03 4.83 4.33
CA ILE A 176 3.76 3.83 5.12
C ILE A 176 5.12 4.44 5.47
N THR A 177 5.36 4.70 6.74
CA THR A 177 6.68 5.10 7.23
C THR A 177 7.57 3.86 7.39
N VAL A 178 8.84 3.99 7.03
CA VAL A 178 9.80 2.88 6.93
C VAL A 178 11.13 3.29 7.57
N GLY A 179 11.67 2.46 8.45
CA GLY A 179 12.94 2.70 9.13
C GLY A 179 13.30 1.58 10.09
N TYR A 180 14.38 1.76 10.83
CA TYR A 180 14.72 0.91 11.98
C TYR A 180 14.31 1.58 13.27
N THR A 181 14.11 0.82 14.33
CA THR A 181 13.75 1.33 15.66
C THR A 181 14.49 0.57 16.76
N ASP A 182 14.76 1.27 17.84
CA ASP A 182 15.26 0.70 19.10
C ASP A 182 14.14 0.55 20.14
N GLU A 183 12.90 0.90 19.76
CA GLU A 183 11.76 0.76 20.66
C GLU A 183 11.49 -0.70 20.99
N LYS A 184 11.20 -0.94 22.26
CA LYS A 184 10.67 -2.24 22.68
C LYS A 184 9.24 -2.41 22.16
N ILE A 185 9.04 -3.49 21.43
CA ILE A 185 7.72 -3.83 20.88
C ILE A 185 6.82 -4.33 22.01
N GLU A 186 5.71 -3.62 22.25
CA GLU A 186 4.64 -4.09 23.10
C GLU A 186 3.46 -4.58 22.24
N PRO A 187 2.93 -5.78 22.50
CA PRO A 187 1.81 -6.30 21.73
C PRO A 187 0.57 -5.42 21.88
N SER A 188 -0.04 -5.02 20.78
CA SER A 188 -1.33 -4.33 20.81
C SER A 188 -2.43 -5.30 21.21
N TYR A 189 -3.39 -4.83 22.04
CA TYR A 189 -4.58 -5.58 22.38
C TYR A 189 -5.36 -6.04 21.14
N ARG A 190 -5.92 -7.22 21.18
CA ARG A 190 -6.84 -7.77 20.19
C ARG A 190 -8.07 -8.32 20.90
N LEU A 191 -9.23 -8.12 20.30
CA LEU A 191 -10.44 -8.78 20.75
C LEU A 191 -10.27 -10.30 20.74
N PRO A 192 -10.88 -11.03 21.68
CA PRO A 192 -10.98 -12.49 21.58
C PRO A 192 -11.62 -12.90 20.26
N VAL A 193 -11.23 -14.06 19.72
CA VAL A 193 -11.75 -14.52 18.43
C VAL A 193 -13.27 -14.74 18.46
N ASP A 194 -13.81 -15.15 19.61
CA ASP A 194 -15.24 -15.39 19.80
C ASP A 194 -16.11 -14.12 19.69
N GLU A 195 -15.48 -12.92 19.81
CA GLU A 195 -16.15 -11.64 19.61
C GLU A 195 -16.26 -11.21 18.13
N ILE A 196 -15.58 -11.93 17.24
CA ILE A 196 -15.45 -11.55 15.83
C ILE A 196 -15.78 -12.70 14.87
N ILE A 197 -16.14 -13.87 15.37
CA ILE A 197 -16.54 -15.03 14.58
C ILE A 197 -18.00 -15.40 14.90
N GLU A 198 -18.74 -15.77 13.88
CA GLU A 198 -20.08 -16.32 14.00
C GLU A 198 -20.22 -17.50 13.05
N GLU A 199 -20.62 -18.66 13.57
CA GLU A 199 -20.96 -19.86 12.78
C GLU A 199 -22.48 -19.91 12.53
N ARG A 200 -22.89 -20.12 11.27
CA ARG A 200 -24.29 -20.21 10.86
C ARG A 200 -24.53 -21.43 9.99
#